data_4a55865dddf5a1bc943364c556358c6d
#
_entry.id   4a55865dddf5a1bc943364c556358c6d
#
_cell.length_a   1.000
_cell.length_b   1.000
_cell.length_c   1.000
_cell.angle_alpha   90.00
_cell.angle_beta   90.00
_cell.angle_gamma   90.00
#
_symmetry.space_group_name_H-M   'P 1'
#
loop_
_entity.id
_entity.type
_entity.pdbx_description
1 polymer ?
#
loop_
_entity_poly.entity_id
_entity_poly.type
_entity_poly.pdbx_seq_one_letter_code
_entity_poly.pdbx_strand_id
1 'polypeptide(L)'
;MAGRPVHTFQVVHREQLTDHIVRLVLGGSGEGTGFDTFSPNEFSDAYAKLVIVPANVDVSVLPKPLTLDSFQELPAEQRPTVRTYTVRKVDRERGEITIDFVVHGEQGVAAPWAAAAVPGQPAYLMGPSGAYSPDPAADWHLLAGDESALPAIGAALEALPADAVGKVFIEVAGPHDEVELTAPAGVEVNWIHRGGRADLVGDDHSGDNAPLIAAVKKADWLPGQVQVFIHGEAQAVMHNLRPYIRKERGVPAKWAASISGYWRRGRTEETFRQWKAELAKAEADTAG
;
A
#
# COMPACT_ATOMS: atom_id res chain seq x y z
N MET A 1 -12.53 23.54 12.86
CA MET A 1 -11.72 23.12 11.68
C MET A 1 -12.63 22.27 10.80
N ALA A 2 -12.62 22.45 9.50
CA ALA A 2 -13.42 21.59 8.62
C ALA A 2 -12.93 20.13 8.73
N GLY A 3 -13.85 19.20 8.91
CA GLY A 3 -13.55 17.77 8.98
C GLY A 3 -12.84 17.28 7.69
N ARG A 4 -12.14 16.14 7.75
CA ARG A 4 -11.48 15.57 6.57
C ARG A 4 -12.52 15.16 5.52
N PRO A 5 -12.42 15.67 4.29
CA PRO A 5 -13.40 15.37 3.25
C PRO A 5 -13.41 13.87 2.90
N VAL A 6 -14.59 13.34 2.64
CA VAL A 6 -14.82 11.99 2.13
C VAL A 6 -15.38 12.11 0.72
N HIS A 7 -14.64 11.58 -0.24
CA HIS A 7 -14.97 11.60 -1.66
C HIS A 7 -15.78 10.37 -2.03
N THR A 8 -16.81 10.53 -2.83
CA THR A 8 -17.68 9.43 -3.23
C THR A 8 -17.32 8.97 -4.64
N PHE A 9 -16.92 7.73 -4.75
CA PHE A 9 -16.70 6.99 -5.99
C PHE A 9 -17.74 5.91 -6.17
N GLN A 10 -17.72 5.26 -7.32
CA GLN A 10 -18.44 4.01 -7.58
C GLN A 10 -17.46 2.96 -8.08
N VAL A 11 -17.71 1.71 -7.77
CA VAL A 11 -17.00 0.59 -8.39
C VAL A 11 -17.43 0.55 -9.87
N VAL A 12 -16.45 0.72 -10.77
CA VAL A 12 -16.65 0.62 -12.22
C VAL A 12 -16.42 -0.82 -12.67
N HIS A 13 -15.33 -1.41 -12.18
CA HIS A 13 -14.93 -2.76 -12.56
C HIS A 13 -14.27 -3.47 -11.38
N ARG A 14 -14.46 -4.80 -11.33
CA ARG A 14 -13.78 -5.71 -10.41
C ARG A 14 -13.12 -6.83 -11.19
N GLU A 15 -11.86 -7.11 -10.89
CA GLU A 15 -11.06 -8.16 -11.49
C GLU A 15 -10.35 -8.97 -10.40
N GLN A 16 -10.31 -10.30 -10.57
CA GLN A 16 -9.46 -11.18 -9.77
C GLN A 16 -8.10 -11.28 -10.48
N LEU A 17 -7.04 -10.68 -9.93
CA LEU A 17 -5.72 -10.73 -10.56
C LEU A 17 -4.99 -12.03 -10.24
N THR A 18 -5.05 -12.47 -8.97
CA THR A 18 -4.44 -13.70 -8.48
C THR A 18 -5.37 -14.34 -7.44
N ASP A 19 -4.99 -15.47 -6.88
CA ASP A 19 -5.78 -16.10 -5.82
C ASP A 19 -5.96 -15.18 -4.60
N HIS A 20 -5.03 -14.24 -4.39
CA HIS A 20 -5.00 -13.38 -3.21
C HIS A 20 -5.04 -11.88 -3.52
N ILE A 21 -5.25 -11.46 -4.77
CA ILE A 21 -5.34 -10.04 -5.13
C ILE A 21 -6.58 -9.77 -5.97
N VAL A 22 -7.41 -8.85 -5.49
CA VAL A 22 -8.57 -8.30 -6.20
C VAL A 22 -8.26 -6.86 -6.59
N ARG A 23 -8.48 -6.51 -7.85
CA ARG A 23 -8.41 -5.15 -8.37
C ARG A 23 -9.78 -4.54 -8.47
N LEU A 24 -9.92 -3.32 -7.98
CA LEU A 24 -11.09 -2.48 -8.22
C LEU A 24 -10.69 -1.23 -9.00
N VAL A 25 -11.48 -0.93 -10.05
CA VAL A 25 -11.46 0.38 -10.69
C VAL A 25 -12.60 1.19 -10.12
N LEU A 26 -12.28 2.35 -9.58
CA LEU A 26 -13.20 3.26 -8.93
C LEU A 26 -13.28 4.56 -9.72
N GLY A 27 -14.47 4.98 -10.05
CA GLY A 27 -14.72 6.16 -10.85
C GLY A 27 -16.10 6.74 -10.54
N GLY A 28 -16.68 7.42 -11.49
CA GLY A 28 -18.04 7.94 -11.43
C GLY A 28 -18.21 9.10 -12.41
N SER A 29 -19.36 9.14 -13.06
CA SER A 29 -19.77 10.23 -13.93
C SER A 29 -20.81 11.08 -13.22
N GLY A 30 -20.58 12.38 -13.09
CA GLY A 30 -21.53 13.36 -12.56
C GLY A 30 -20.88 14.49 -11.77
N GLU A 31 -21.51 15.63 -11.68
CA GLU A 31 -21.02 16.76 -10.88
C GLU A 31 -20.83 16.37 -9.42
N GLY A 32 -19.64 16.64 -8.89
CA GLY A 32 -19.29 16.34 -7.50
C GLY A 32 -18.88 14.88 -7.27
N THR A 33 -18.60 14.09 -8.31
CA THR A 33 -18.02 12.76 -8.16
C THR A 33 -16.60 12.80 -7.63
N GLY A 34 -16.19 11.69 -7.00
CA GLY A 34 -15.01 11.60 -6.19
C GLY A 34 -13.72 12.04 -6.85
N PHE A 35 -13.55 11.80 -8.15
CA PHE A 35 -12.29 12.07 -8.83
C PHE A 35 -11.90 13.55 -8.83
N ASP A 36 -12.83 14.44 -9.19
CA ASP A 36 -12.56 15.90 -9.27
C ASP A 36 -12.23 16.49 -7.91
N THR A 37 -12.91 16.04 -6.88
CA THR A 37 -12.71 16.51 -5.49
C THR A 37 -11.54 15.80 -4.79
N PHE A 38 -11.22 14.55 -5.17
CA PHE A 38 -10.12 13.77 -4.63
C PHE A 38 -8.76 14.29 -5.10
N SER A 39 -8.69 14.80 -6.33
CA SER A 39 -7.49 15.42 -6.92
C SER A 39 -6.23 14.54 -6.78
N PRO A 40 -6.11 13.43 -7.53
CA PRO A 40 -5.00 12.50 -7.41
C PRO A 40 -3.63 13.18 -7.55
N ASN A 41 -2.68 12.84 -6.67
CA ASN A 41 -1.29 13.28 -6.76
C ASN A 41 -0.47 12.38 -7.71
N GLU A 42 0.83 12.67 -7.86
CA GLU A 42 1.74 11.98 -8.80
C GLU A 42 2.79 11.12 -8.09
N PHE A 43 2.65 10.87 -6.79
CA PHE A 43 3.55 9.97 -6.08
C PHE A 43 3.29 8.52 -6.48
N SER A 44 4.38 7.75 -6.65
CA SER A 44 4.27 6.32 -6.95
C SER A 44 3.73 5.50 -5.78
N ASP A 45 3.90 5.99 -4.56
CA ASP A 45 3.32 5.42 -3.35
C ASP A 45 2.02 6.15 -2.94
N ALA A 46 1.35 6.82 -3.90
CA ALA A 46 0.07 7.48 -3.65
C ALA A 46 -0.90 6.53 -2.96
N TYR A 47 -1.54 6.98 -1.89
CA TYR A 47 -2.51 6.17 -1.16
C TYR A 47 -3.78 6.94 -0.82
N ALA A 48 -4.86 6.20 -0.71
CA ALA A 48 -6.15 6.66 -0.22
C ALA A 48 -6.54 5.89 1.03
N LYS A 49 -7.43 6.47 1.83
CA LYS A 49 -8.07 5.79 2.95
C LYS A 49 -9.48 5.42 2.57
N LEU A 50 -9.72 4.14 2.37
CA LEU A 50 -11.05 3.58 2.14
C LEU A 50 -11.87 3.68 3.42
N VAL A 51 -13.03 4.32 3.33
CA VAL A 51 -14.01 4.48 4.41
C VAL A 51 -15.10 3.44 4.19
N ILE A 52 -15.01 2.31 4.88
CA ILE A 52 -15.93 1.19 4.73
C ILE A 52 -17.11 1.41 5.67
N VAL A 53 -18.22 1.78 5.08
CA VAL A 53 -19.46 2.09 5.80
C VAL A 53 -20.27 0.79 5.98
N PRO A 54 -20.76 0.49 7.19
CA PRO A 54 -21.64 -0.66 7.41
C PRO A 54 -22.90 -0.59 6.53
N ALA A 55 -23.35 -1.75 6.05
CA ALA A 55 -24.48 -1.83 5.09
C ALA A 55 -25.83 -1.29 5.61
N ASN A 56 -25.98 -1.19 6.94
CA ASN A 56 -27.17 -0.65 7.59
C ASN A 56 -27.16 0.88 7.76
N VAL A 57 -26.15 1.58 7.22
CA VAL A 57 -26.01 3.04 7.29
C VAL A 57 -26.40 3.67 5.95
N ASP A 58 -27.41 4.51 5.95
CA ASP A 58 -27.76 5.33 4.79
C ASP A 58 -26.90 6.61 4.77
N VAL A 59 -25.89 6.63 3.90
CA VAL A 59 -24.99 7.78 3.75
C VAL A 59 -25.69 9.00 3.14
N SER A 60 -26.83 8.82 2.47
CA SER A 60 -27.54 9.92 1.80
C SER A 60 -28.14 10.93 2.81
N VAL A 61 -28.45 10.47 4.03
CA VAL A 61 -29.00 11.31 5.10
C VAL A 61 -27.95 12.03 5.94
N LEU A 62 -26.67 11.72 5.76
CA LEU A 62 -25.59 12.35 6.51
C LEU A 62 -25.34 13.79 6.03
N PRO A 63 -24.82 14.67 6.94
CA PRO A 63 -24.48 16.05 6.59
C PRO A 63 -23.55 16.16 5.39
N LYS A 64 -23.75 17.16 4.54
CA LYS A 64 -22.94 17.45 3.35
C LYS A 64 -22.22 18.81 3.52
N PRO A 65 -20.98 18.99 3.01
CA PRO A 65 -20.18 17.97 2.33
C PRO A 65 -19.82 16.81 3.26
N LEU A 66 -19.72 15.60 2.70
CA LEU A 66 -19.43 14.41 3.50
C LEU A 66 -17.98 14.49 4.05
N THR A 67 -17.84 14.33 5.34
CA THR A 67 -16.56 14.32 6.05
C THR A 67 -16.49 13.12 6.98
N LEU A 68 -15.31 12.80 7.49
CA LEU A 68 -15.20 11.73 8.50
C LEU A 68 -16.03 12.06 9.76
N ASP A 69 -16.12 13.36 10.10
CA ASP A 69 -16.89 13.82 11.26
C ASP A 69 -18.40 13.61 11.07
N SER A 70 -18.90 13.56 9.81
CA SER A 70 -20.29 13.24 9.51
C SER A 70 -20.74 11.87 10.05
N PHE A 71 -19.80 10.97 10.32
CA PHE A 71 -20.07 9.65 10.89
C PHE A 71 -19.90 9.58 12.41
N GLN A 72 -19.39 10.63 13.05
CA GLN A 72 -19.08 10.58 14.49
C GLN A 72 -20.32 10.55 15.38
N GLU A 73 -21.43 11.14 14.90
CA GLU A 73 -22.71 11.15 15.61
C GLU A 73 -23.46 9.81 15.55
N LEU A 74 -23.00 8.91 14.67
CA LEU A 74 -23.57 7.56 14.58
C LEU A 74 -23.20 6.72 15.81
N PRO A 75 -24.05 5.76 16.21
CA PRO A 75 -23.69 4.72 17.17
C PRO A 75 -22.37 4.02 16.79
N ALA A 76 -21.63 3.56 17.77
CA ALA A 76 -20.27 3.01 17.56
C ALA A 76 -20.25 1.86 16.53
N GLU A 77 -21.26 1.00 16.53
CA GLU A 77 -21.43 -0.14 15.62
C GLU A 77 -21.81 0.27 14.19
N GLN A 78 -22.21 1.52 13.98
CA GLN A 78 -22.52 2.10 12.66
C GLN A 78 -21.38 2.97 12.11
N ARG A 79 -20.34 3.21 12.91
CA ARG A 79 -19.18 4.00 12.46
C ARG A 79 -18.37 3.24 11.43
N PRO A 80 -17.88 3.94 10.38
CA PRO A 80 -17.09 3.29 9.35
C PRO A 80 -15.74 2.81 9.87
N THR A 81 -15.25 1.75 9.26
CA THR A 81 -13.86 1.31 9.39
C THR A 81 -13.02 1.99 8.31
N VAL A 82 -11.85 2.50 8.67
CA VAL A 82 -10.94 3.16 7.73
C VAL A 82 -9.72 2.28 7.49
N ARG A 83 -9.37 2.04 6.22
CA ARG A 83 -8.20 1.23 5.81
C ARG A 83 -7.41 1.96 4.73
N THR A 84 -6.08 1.86 4.80
CA THR A 84 -5.17 2.53 3.87
C THR A 84 -4.79 1.61 2.72
N TYR A 85 -4.94 2.10 1.48
CA TYR A 85 -4.58 1.36 0.27
C TYR A 85 -3.83 2.25 -0.71
N THR A 86 -2.88 1.67 -1.42
CA THR A 86 -2.18 2.34 -2.50
C THR A 86 -3.14 2.62 -3.67
N VAL A 87 -3.05 3.80 -4.24
CA VAL A 87 -3.65 4.11 -5.54
C VAL A 87 -2.68 3.57 -6.61
N ARG A 88 -2.97 2.38 -7.14
CA ARG A 88 -2.11 1.67 -8.10
C ARG A 88 -1.97 2.39 -9.43
N LYS A 89 -3.05 3.03 -9.89
CA LYS A 89 -3.09 3.75 -11.16
C LYS A 89 -4.14 4.86 -11.11
N VAL A 90 -3.87 5.91 -11.86
CA VAL A 90 -4.79 7.03 -12.08
C VAL A 90 -5.03 7.18 -13.58
N ASP A 91 -6.28 7.09 -14.01
CA ASP A 91 -6.72 7.41 -15.37
C ASP A 91 -7.46 8.77 -15.33
N ARG A 92 -6.74 9.82 -15.72
CA ARG A 92 -7.28 11.20 -15.70
C ARG A 92 -8.31 11.44 -16.80
N GLU A 93 -8.23 10.72 -17.92
CA GLU A 93 -9.17 10.87 -19.03
C GLU A 93 -10.54 10.29 -18.68
N ARG A 94 -10.54 9.14 -17.97
CA ARG A 94 -11.77 8.49 -17.52
C ARG A 94 -12.27 8.95 -16.16
N GLY A 95 -11.44 9.69 -15.41
CA GLY A 95 -11.76 10.05 -14.03
C GLY A 95 -11.78 8.84 -13.10
N GLU A 96 -10.84 7.91 -13.29
CA GLU A 96 -10.80 6.64 -12.58
C GLU A 96 -9.50 6.46 -11.81
N ILE A 97 -9.58 5.74 -10.69
CA ILE A 97 -8.42 5.25 -9.95
C ILE A 97 -8.52 3.73 -9.80
N THR A 98 -7.38 3.08 -9.74
CA THR A 98 -7.27 1.64 -9.52
C THR A 98 -6.68 1.37 -8.14
N ILE A 99 -7.26 0.44 -7.41
CA ILE A 99 -6.77 -0.03 -6.11
C ILE A 99 -6.73 -1.55 -6.12
N ASP A 100 -5.59 -2.12 -5.71
CA ASP A 100 -5.43 -3.56 -5.54
C ASP A 100 -5.55 -3.91 -4.05
N PHE A 101 -6.35 -4.93 -3.76
CA PHE A 101 -6.66 -5.39 -2.41
C PHE A 101 -6.05 -6.78 -2.20
N VAL A 102 -5.24 -6.92 -1.16
CA VAL A 102 -4.83 -8.26 -0.71
C VAL A 102 -6.01 -8.91 0.00
N VAL A 103 -6.41 -10.08 -0.48
CA VAL A 103 -7.55 -10.84 0.04
C VAL A 103 -7.03 -12.11 0.70
N HIS A 104 -7.33 -12.27 1.99
CA HIS A 104 -6.93 -13.43 2.77
C HIS A 104 -8.12 -13.92 3.62
N GLY A 105 -8.95 -14.76 3.03
CA GLY A 105 -10.14 -15.30 3.67
C GLY A 105 -11.17 -14.25 4.06
N GLU A 106 -12.00 -14.58 5.04
CA GLU A 106 -13.10 -13.71 5.52
C GLU A 106 -12.70 -12.79 6.67
N GLN A 107 -11.41 -12.75 7.04
CA GLN A 107 -10.95 -11.92 8.15
C GLN A 107 -10.81 -10.46 7.77
N GLY A 108 -11.11 -9.59 8.73
CA GLY A 108 -11.07 -8.15 8.53
C GLY A 108 -12.34 -7.61 7.85
N VAL A 109 -12.27 -6.38 7.35
CA VAL A 109 -13.44 -5.68 6.76
C VAL A 109 -13.21 -5.35 5.28
N ALA A 110 -12.01 -4.93 4.91
CA ALA A 110 -11.73 -4.43 3.57
C ALA A 110 -11.60 -5.55 2.53
N ALA A 111 -10.97 -6.67 2.86
CA ALA A 111 -10.81 -7.79 1.95
C ALA A 111 -12.16 -8.42 1.56
N PRO A 112 -13.08 -8.75 2.50
CA PRO A 112 -14.42 -9.20 2.16
C PRO A 112 -15.22 -8.16 1.36
N TRP A 113 -15.09 -6.86 1.71
CA TRP A 113 -15.75 -5.78 0.98
C TRP A 113 -15.29 -5.74 -0.48
N ALA A 114 -13.98 -5.78 -0.74
CA ALA A 114 -13.43 -5.74 -2.10
C ALA A 114 -13.76 -7.02 -2.89
N ALA A 115 -13.71 -8.19 -2.24
CA ALA A 115 -14.04 -9.46 -2.86
C ALA A 115 -15.52 -9.55 -3.30
N ALA A 116 -16.43 -8.92 -2.55
CA ALA A 116 -17.86 -8.88 -2.85
C ALA A 116 -18.30 -7.65 -3.67
N ALA A 117 -17.38 -6.74 -4.01
CA ALA A 117 -17.70 -5.49 -4.71
C ALA A 117 -18.32 -5.75 -6.08
N VAL A 118 -19.34 -4.96 -6.43
CA VAL A 118 -20.05 -5.04 -7.71
C VAL A 118 -20.08 -3.67 -8.39
N PRO A 119 -20.11 -3.61 -9.73
CA PRO A 119 -20.27 -2.34 -10.46
C PRO A 119 -21.48 -1.53 -9.97
N GLY A 120 -21.29 -0.21 -9.83
CA GLY A 120 -22.28 0.71 -9.29
C GLY A 120 -22.31 0.82 -7.76
N GLN A 121 -21.61 -0.06 -7.02
CA GLN A 121 -21.52 0.03 -5.57
C GLN A 121 -20.75 1.29 -5.15
N PRO A 122 -21.26 2.08 -4.17
CA PRO A 122 -20.54 3.23 -3.64
C PRO A 122 -19.22 2.85 -2.96
N ALA A 123 -18.18 3.64 -3.17
CA ALA A 123 -16.88 3.56 -2.50
C ALA A 123 -16.52 4.95 -1.96
N TYR A 124 -16.13 5.03 -0.72
CA TYR A 124 -15.83 6.29 -0.04
C TYR A 124 -14.35 6.36 0.29
N LEU A 125 -13.69 7.44 -0.13
CA LEU A 125 -12.26 7.60 0.03
C LEU A 125 -11.91 8.94 0.68
N MET A 126 -10.85 8.96 1.45
CA MET A 126 -10.17 10.17 1.90
C MET A 126 -8.76 10.20 1.35
N GLY A 127 -8.21 11.38 1.15
CA GLY A 127 -6.88 11.58 0.61
C GLY A 127 -6.94 12.37 -0.70
N PRO A 128 -5.96 12.19 -1.62
CA PRO A 128 -4.83 11.29 -1.54
C PRO A 128 -3.69 11.81 -0.66
N SER A 129 -2.72 10.93 -0.37
CA SER A 129 -1.43 11.28 0.21
C SER A 129 -0.35 10.42 -0.45
N GLY A 130 0.94 10.70 -0.19
CA GLY A 130 2.08 9.98 -0.74
C GLY A 130 3.35 10.76 -0.45
N ALA A 131 4.51 10.16 -0.69
CA ALA A 131 5.80 10.79 -0.42
C ALA A 131 6.93 10.29 -1.31
N TYR A 132 6.78 9.16 -1.99
CA TYR A 132 7.81 8.53 -2.78
C TYR A 132 7.54 8.65 -4.28
N SER A 133 8.59 9.03 -5.00
CA SER A 133 8.72 8.87 -6.45
C SER A 133 10.16 8.49 -6.77
N PRO A 134 10.41 7.73 -7.83
CA PRO A 134 11.77 7.50 -8.31
C PRO A 134 12.51 8.82 -8.55
N ASP A 135 13.71 8.95 -7.97
CA ASP A 135 14.56 10.12 -8.14
C ASP A 135 15.57 9.83 -9.28
N PRO A 136 15.52 10.61 -10.38
CA PRO A 136 16.42 10.40 -11.51
C PRO A 136 17.90 10.66 -11.20
N ALA A 137 18.21 11.23 -10.04
CA ALA A 137 19.60 11.40 -9.57
C ALA A 137 20.16 10.13 -8.87
N ALA A 138 19.38 9.08 -8.71
CA ALA A 138 19.88 7.80 -8.24
C ALA A 138 20.57 7.03 -9.38
N ASP A 139 21.72 6.42 -9.07
CA ASP A 139 22.40 5.56 -10.04
C ASP A 139 21.67 4.23 -10.24
N TRP A 140 20.95 3.78 -9.21
CA TRP A 140 20.13 2.58 -9.29
C TRP A 140 19.02 2.56 -8.21
N HIS A 141 18.02 1.70 -8.38
CA HIS A 141 16.87 1.59 -7.51
C HIS A 141 16.77 0.21 -6.86
N LEU A 142 16.48 0.18 -5.55
CA LEU A 142 16.17 -1.04 -4.81
C LEU A 142 14.71 -0.94 -4.32
N LEU A 143 13.83 -1.73 -4.91
CA LEU A 143 12.44 -1.82 -4.48
C LEU A 143 12.21 -3.19 -3.86
N ALA A 144 11.60 -3.24 -2.67
CA ALA A 144 11.29 -4.52 -2.05
C ALA A 144 10.00 -4.46 -1.22
N GLY A 145 9.29 -5.58 -1.16
CA GLY A 145 8.09 -5.68 -0.34
C GLY A 145 7.33 -6.97 -0.51
N ASP A 146 6.23 -7.08 0.22
CA ASP A 146 5.25 -8.15 0.09
C ASP A 146 4.04 -7.73 -0.76
N GLU A 147 2.99 -8.56 -0.80
CA GLU A 147 1.76 -8.30 -1.57
C GLU A 147 1.15 -6.93 -1.26
N SER A 148 1.30 -6.44 -0.02
CA SER A 148 0.75 -5.13 0.38
C SER A 148 1.48 -3.96 -0.26
N ALA A 149 2.76 -4.12 -0.59
CA ALA A 149 3.60 -3.12 -1.24
C ALA A 149 3.60 -3.26 -2.77
N LEU A 150 3.17 -4.40 -3.31
CA LEU A 150 3.17 -4.70 -4.74
C LEU A 150 2.51 -3.60 -5.61
N PRO A 151 1.36 -3.00 -5.22
CA PRO A 151 0.76 -1.92 -6.00
C PRO A 151 1.67 -0.67 -6.11
N ALA A 152 2.36 -0.30 -5.02
CA ALA A 152 3.28 0.84 -5.02
C ALA A 152 4.57 0.52 -5.79
N ILE A 153 5.08 -0.70 -5.69
CA ILE A 153 6.23 -1.18 -6.47
C ILE A 153 5.89 -1.14 -7.96
N GLY A 154 4.72 -1.63 -8.36
CA GLY A 154 4.29 -1.59 -9.76
C GLY A 154 4.17 -0.17 -10.30
N ALA A 155 3.59 0.76 -9.52
CA ALA A 155 3.51 2.17 -9.89
C ALA A 155 4.91 2.83 -9.97
N ALA A 156 5.82 2.47 -9.07
CA ALA A 156 7.19 2.95 -9.10
C ALA A 156 7.96 2.46 -10.33
N LEU A 157 7.81 1.18 -10.70
CA LEU A 157 8.42 0.60 -11.90
C LEU A 157 7.96 1.31 -13.18
N GLU A 158 6.68 1.61 -13.30
CA GLU A 158 6.10 2.33 -14.44
C GLU A 158 6.56 3.81 -14.51
N ALA A 159 6.95 4.38 -13.36
CA ALA A 159 7.46 5.77 -13.27
C ALA A 159 8.98 5.87 -13.49
N LEU A 160 9.70 4.75 -13.50
CA LEU A 160 11.15 4.76 -13.76
C LEU A 160 11.47 5.14 -15.21
N PRO A 161 12.58 5.88 -15.45
CA PRO A 161 13.11 6.09 -16.80
C PRO A 161 13.40 4.77 -17.51
N ALA A 162 13.30 4.75 -18.85
CA ALA A 162 13.48 3.53 -19.64
C ALA A 162 14.90 2.94 -19.54
N ASP A 163 15.89 3.73 -19.19
CA ASP A 163 17.30 3.35 -18.97
C ASP A 163 17.63 3.12 -17.49
N ALA A 164 16.64 3.16 -16.59
CA ALA A 164 16.86 2.92 -15.17
C ALA A 164 17.44 1.53 -14.92
N VAL A 165 18.30 1.46 -13.91
CA VAL A 165 18.91 0.23 -13.41
C VAL A 165 18.39 -0.06 -12.01
N GLY A 166 18.10 -1.32 -11.69
CA GLY A 166 17.59 -1.62 -10.36
C GLY A 166 17.40 -3.09 -10.08
N LYS A 167 17.05 -3.36 -8.83
CA LYS A 167 16.66 -4.69 -8.35
C LYS A 167 15.36 -4.59 -7.57
N VAL A 168 14.46 -5.49 -7.87
CA VAL A 168 13.15 -5.57 -7.23
C VAL A 168 12.98 -6.96 -6.60
N PHE A 169 12.51 -6.99 -5.37
CA PHE A 169 12.22 -8.21 -4.63
C PHE A 169 10.79 -8.15 -4.11
N ILE A 170 9.94 -9.06 -4.59
CA ILE A 170 8.52 -9.09 -4.21
C ILE A 170 8.20 -10.45 -3.61
N GLU A 171 7.83 -10.43 -2.32
CA GLU A 171 7.41 -11.63 -1.64
C GLU A 171 5.91 -11.83 -1.80
N VAL A 172 5.52 -13.00 -2.29
CA VAL A 172 4.13 -13.42 -2.48
C VAL A 172 3.91 -14.83 -1.90
N ALA A 173 2.66 -15.27 -1.79
CA ALA A 173 2.35 -16.59 -1.24
C ALA A 173 2.94 -17.71 -2.10
N GLY A 174 2.86 -17.61 -3.42
CA GLY A 174 3.37 -18.61 -4.35
C GLY A 174 3.35 -18.15 -5.80
N PRO A 175 3.70 -19.05 -6.77
CA PRO A 175 3.81 -18.69 -8.20
C PRO A 175 2.50 -18.18 -8.82
N HIS A 176 1.35 -18.57 -8.26
CA HIS A 176 0.04 -18.14 -8.75
C HIS A 176 -0.33 -16.72 -8.27
N ASP A 177 0.50 -16.12 -7.42
CA ASP A 177 0.33 -14.74 -6.94
C ASP A 177 1.28 -13.75 -7.63
N GLU A 178 2.07 -14.20 -8.59
CA GLU A 178 2.82 -13.30 -9.45
C GLU A 178 1.86 -12.55 -10.39
N VAL A 179 2.08 -11.25 -10.54
CA VAL A 179 1.34 -10.41 -11.49
C VAL A 179 2.27 -9.90 -12.58
N GLU A 180 1.72 -9.59 -13.75
CA GLU A 180 2.49 -8.95 -14.80
C GLU A 180 2.89 -7.52 -14.37
N LEU A 181 4.18 -7.22 -14.45
CA LEU A 181 4.76 -5.92 -14.13
C LEU A 181 5.50 -5.37 -15.34
N THR A 182 5.27 -4.11 -15.64
CA THR A 182 6.06 -3.37 -16.62
C THR A 182 7.28 -2.76 -15.91
N ALA A 183 8.48 -3.14 -16.34
CA ALA A 183 9.72 -2.63 -15.79
C ALA A 183 10.70 -2.24 -16.91
N PRO A 184 11.60 -1.25 -16.69
CA PRO A 184 12.71 -0.97 -17.59
C PRO A 184 13.63 -2.18 -17.77
N ALA A 185 14.25 -2.33 -18.94
CA ALA A 185 15.08 -3.49 -19.27
C ALA A 185 16.31 -3.67 -18.33
N GLY A 186 16.78 -2.60 -17.69
CA GLY A 186 17.86 -2.62 -16.70
C GLY A 186 17.43 -2.97 -15.29
N VAL A 187 16.13 -3.25 -15.06
CA VAL A 187 15.59 -3.56 -13.73
C VAL A 187 15.27 -5.04 -13.63
N GLU A 188 15.97 -5.71 -12.73
CA GLU A 188 15.77 -7.13 -12.43
C GLU A 188 14.62 -7.31 -11.43
N VAL A 189 13.56 -8.04 -11.80
CA VAL A 189 12.42 -8.36 -10.92
C VAL A 189 12.55 -9.79 -10.40
N ASN A 190 12.60 -9.94 -9.08
CA ASN A 190 12.76 -11.21 -8.39
C ASN A 190 11.49 -11.51 -7.56
N TRP A 191 10.79 -12.57 -7.90
CA TRP A 191 9.67 -13.09 -7.12
C TRP A 191 10.17 -14.03 -6.03
N ILE A 192 9.70 -13.84 -4.82
CA ILE A 192 10.06 -14.61 -3.64
C ILE A 192 8.80 -15.34 -3.14
N HIS A 193 8.82 -16.65 -3.20
CA HIS A 193 7.67 -17.46 -2.77
C HIS A 193 7.81 -17.85 -1.30
N ARG A 194 6.89 -17.34 -0.49
CA ARG A 194 6.84 -17.60 0.96
C ARG A 194 6.31 -19.01 1.29
N GLY A 195 5.59 -19.65 0.36
CA GLY A 195 5.01 -20.98 0.54
C GLY A 195 3.61 -21.00 1.12
N GLY A 196 2.94 -19.85 1.18
CA GLY A 196 1.56 -19.71 1.63
C GLY A 196 1.20 -18.29 2.02
N ARG A 197 -0.06 -18.11 2.42
CA ARG A 197 -0.59 -16.81 2.85
C ARG A 197 0.16 -16.26 4.08
N ALA A 198 0.38 -14.95 4.11
CA ALA A 198 1.13 -14.27 5.18
C ALA A 198 0.54 -14.45 6.58
N ASP A 199 -0.77 -14.69 6.70
CA ASP A 199 -1.47 -14.93 7.96
C ASP A 199 -1.42 -16.39 8.43
N LEU A 200 -1.06 -17.34 7.54
CA LEU A 200 -1.09 -18.78 7.80
C LEU A 200 0.29 -19.43 7.86
N VAL A 201 1.32 -18.86 7.20
CA VAL A 201 2.67 -19.45 7.26
C VAL A 201 3.21 -19.48 8.69
N GLY A 202 4.08 -20.44 8.96
CA GLY A 202 4.76 -20.58 10.25
C GLY A 202 5.75 -19.44 10.54
N ASP A 203 6.26 -19.40 11.76
CA ASP A 203 7.23 -18.37 12.16
C ASP A 203 8.59 -18.54 11.47
N ASP A 204 8.84 -19.71 10.89
CA ASP A 204 10.02 -20.01 10.05
C ASP A 204 9.99 -19.29 8.69
N HIS A 205 8.83 -18.79 8.25
CA HIS A 205 8.65 -18.06 6.98
C HIS A 205 7.99 -16.69 7.20
N SER A 206 8.08 -16.12 8.38
CA SER A 206 7.46 -14.83 8.69
C SER A 206 8.28 -14.00 9.69
N GLY A 207 7.96 -12.73 9.81
CA GLY A 207 8.63 -11.83 10.76
C GLY A 207 10.14 -11.74 10.52
N ASP A 208 10.96 -12.13 11.50
CA ASP A 208 12.43 -12.13 11.40
C ASP A 208 12.95 -13.18 10.41
N ASN A 209 12.16 -14.17 10.06
CA ASN A 209 12.50 -15.25 9.13
C ASN A 209 11.82 -15.11 7.76
N ALA A 210 11.22 -13.95 7.46
CA ALA A 210 10.60 -13.71 6.16
C ALA A 210 11.62 -13.91 5.02
N PRO A 211 11.31 -14.71 3.98
CA PRO A 211 12.22 -14.99 2.87
C PRO A 211 12.72 -13.73 2.16
N LEU A 212 11.93 -12.68 2.13
CA LEU A 212 12.30 -11.37 1.59
C LEU A 212 13.61 -10.83 2.22
N ILE A 213 13.81 -11.02 3.54
CA ILE A 213 14.99 -10.54 4.24
C ILE A 213 16.25 -11.18 3.66
N ALA A 214 16.21 -12.50 3.50
CA ALA A 214 17.37 -13.24 2.96
C ALA A 214 17.63 -12.89 1.50
N ALA A 215 16.58 -12.71 0.69
CA ALA A 215 16.70 -12.34 -0.71
C ALA A 215 17.37 -10.97 -0.89
N VAL A 216 16.90 -9.96 -0.17
CA VAL A 216 17.49 -8.61 -0.21
C VAL A 216 18.93 -8.59 0.32
N LYS A 217 19.21 -9.30 1.43
CA LYS A 217 20.57 -9.34 2.02
C LYS A 217 21.60 -10.06 1.16
N LYS A 218 21.16 -11.06 0.37
CA LYS A 218 22.04 -11.83 -0.54
C LYS A 218 22.25 -11.15 -1.90
N ALA A 219 21.46 -10.15 -2.23
CA ALA A 219 21.56 -9.47 -3.52
C ALA A 219 22.92 -8.79 -3.70
N ASP A 220 23.47 -8.91 -4.90
CA ASP A 220 24.65 -8.15 -5.29
C ASP A 220 24.34 -6.67 -5.24
N TRP A 221 25.17 -5.91 -4.51
CA TRP A 221 25.00 -4.48 -4.37
C TRP A 221 25.65 -3.76 -5.55
N LEU A 222 24.84 -3.03 -6.30
CA LEU A 222 25.34 -2.29 -7.46
C LEU A 222 26.18 -1.07 -7.03
N PRO A 223 27.13 -0.62 -7.85
CA PRO A 223 27.89 0.59 -7.58
C PRO A 223 27.01 1.85 -7.70
N GLY A 224 27.45 2.92 -7.04
CA GLY A 224 26.76 4.22 -7.09
C GLY A 224 25.72 4.42 -6.01
N GLN A 225 24.95 5.52 -6.15
CA GLN A 225 23.94 5.93 -5.19
C GLN A 225 22.63 5.18 -5.43
N VAL A 226 22.23 4.38 -4.47
CA VAL A 226 20.92 3.72 -4.50
C VAL A 226 19.82 4.63 -3.95
N GLN A 227 18.63 4.58 -4.56
CA GLN A 227 17.37 5.00 -3.92
C GLN A 227 16.60 3.75 -3.50
N VAL A 228 16.10 3.75 -2.25
CA VAL A 228 15.49 2.56 -1.63
C VAL A 228 14.03 2.82 -1.31
N PHE A 229 13.18 1.87 -1.73
CA PHE A 229 11.77 1.76 -1.35
C PHE A 229 11.52 0.35 -0.80
N ILE A 230 11.22 0.22 0.49
CA ILE A 230 10.95 -1.10 1.11
C ILE A 230 9.73 -1.00 2.02
N HIS A 231 8.67 -1.72 1.67
CA HIS A 231 7.44 -1.76 2.45
C HIS A 231 6.87 -3.18 2.57
N GLY A 232 6.01 -3.40 3.57
CA GLY A 232 5.40 -4.71 3.81
C GLY A 232 5.20 -4.98 5.30
N GLU A 233 5.36 -6.24 5.72
CA GLU A 233 5.25 -6.63 7.13
C GLU A 233 6.32 -5.94 7.99
N ALA A 234 5.87 -5.34 9.08
CA ALA A 234 6.71 -4.42 9.87
C ALA A 234 7.90 -5.08 10.56
N GLN A 235 7.83 -6.36 10.99
CA GLN A 235 8.98 -7.02 11.60
C GLN A 235 10.09 -7.22 10.56
N ALA A 236 9.75 -7.71 9.39
CA ALA A 236 10.69 -7.90 8.30
C ALA A 236 11.31 -6.57 7.84
N VAL A 237 10.47 -5.55 7.65
CA VAL A 237 10.89 -4.27 7.09
C VAL A 237 11.60 -3.40 8.12
N MET A 238 10.96 -3.11 9.25
CA MET A 238 11.43 -2.07 10.18
C MET A 238 12.53 -2.58 11.12
N HIS A 239 12.49 -3.86 11.50
CA HIS A 239 13.47 -4.44 12.44
C HIS A 239 14.62 -5.15 11.74
N ASN A 240 14.47 -5.55 10.47
CA ASN A 240 15.52 -6.26 9.73
C ASN A 240 16.05 -5.44 8.54
N LEU A 241 15.22 -5.12 7.54
CA LEU A 241 15.69 -4.50 6.31
C LEU A 241 16.10 -3.03 6.49
N ARG A 242 15.36 -2.25 7.29
CA ARG A 242 15.71 -0.84 7.55
C ARG A 242 17.08 -0.68 8.24
N PRO A 243 17.41 -1.41 9.33
CA PRO A 243 18.74 -1.40 9.90
C PRO A 243 19.82 -1.88 8.91
N TYR A 244 19.56 -2.95 8.15
CA TYR A 244 20.48 -3.44 7.13
C TYR A 244 20.83 -2.34 6.11
N ILE A 245 19.84 -1.68 5.54
CA ILE A 245 20.02 -0.61 4.54
C ILE A 245 20.76 0.60 5.16
N ARG A 246 20.27 1.10 6.30
CA ARG A 246 20.75 2.36 6.87
C ARG A 246 22.04 2.21 7.64
N LYS A 247 22.26 1.09 8.37
CA LYS A 247 23.43 0.91 9.24
C LYS A 247 24.50 0.03 8.60
N GLU A 248 24.12 -1.13 8.05
CA GLU A 248 25.10 -2.07 7.48
C GLU A 248 25.57 -1.64 6.09
N ARG A 249 24.64 -1.19 5.21
CA ARG A 249 24.97 -0.66 3.88
C ARG A 249 25.32 0.83 3.88
N GLY A 250 25.03 1.53 4.96
CA GLY A 250 25.37 2.95 5.12
C GLY A 250 24.60 3.89 4.17
N VAL A 251 23.42 3.48 3.66
CA VAL A 251 22.64 4.32 2.74
C VAL A 251 22.14 5.55 3.50
N PRO A 252 22.44 6.77 3.02
CA PRO A 252 21.98 8.00 3.68
C PRO A 252 20.46 8.06 3.81
N ALA A 253 19.96 8.65 4.91
CA ALA A 253 18.52 8.70 5.20
C ALA A 253 17.69 9.31 4.06
N LYS A 254 18.22 10.30 3.35
CA LYS A 254 17.58 10.90 2.17
C LYS A 254 17.22 9.85 1.10
N TRP A 255 18.12 8.91 0.84
CA TRP A 255 18.00 7.87 -0.18
C TRP A 255 17.29 6.61 0.33
N ALA A 256 17.16 6.47 1.64
CA ALA A 256 16.46 5.40 2.33
C ALA A 256 15.27 5.93 3.15
N ALA A 257 14.60 6.99 2.67
CA ALA A 257 13.49 7.61 3.38
C ALA A 257 12.24 6.72 3.39
N SER A 258 11.98 6.01 2.29
CA SER A 258 10.79 5.18 2.12
C SER A 258 11.01 3.72 2.54
N ILE A 259 11.26 3.50 3.84
CA ILE A 259 11.35 2.16 4.44
C ILE A 259 10.44 2.12 5.67
N SER A 260 9.25 1.49 5.54
CA SER A 260 8.25 1.45 6.61
C SER A 260 7.32 0.24 6.49
N GLY A 261 6.83 -0.28 7.63
CA GLY A 261 5.79 -1.29 7.65
C GLY A 261 4.45 -0.74 7.15
N TYR A 262 3.77 -1.51 6.33
CA TYR A 262 2.38 -1.27 5.91
C TYR A 262 1.40 -2.00 6.82
N TRP A 263 1.78 -3.15 7.31
CA TRP A 263 0.99 -3.97 8.23
C TRP A 263 1.89 -4.71 9.23
N ARG A 264 1.28 -5.34 10.23
CA ARG A 264 1.99 -6.19 11.18
C ARG A 264 1.15 -7.42 11.52
N ARG A 265 1.77 -8.59 11.41
CA ARG A 265 1.15 -9.87 11.74
C ARG A 265 0.56 -9.83 13.16
N GLY A 266 -0.67 -10.32 13.31
CA GLY A 266 -1.37 -10.34 14.58
C GLY A 266 -1.90 -8.99 15.09
N ARG A 267 -1.86 -7.92 14.26
CA ARG A 267 -2.40 -6.61 14.62
C ARG A 267 -3.43 -6.11 13.60
N THR A 268 -4.44 -5.40 14.11
CA THR A 268 -5.31 -4.57 13.27
C THR A 268 -4.60 -3.27 12.86
N GLU A 269 -5.13 -2.53 11.89
CA GLU A 269 -4.53 -1.24 11.51
C GLU A 269 -4.48 -0.25 12.69
N GLU A 270 -5.48 -0.26 13.56
CA GLU A 270 -5.57 0.59 14.74
C GLU A 270 -4.44 0.26 15.74
N THR A 271 -4.28 -1.02 16.10
CA THR A 271 -3.24 -1.47 17.04
C THR A 271 -1.84 -1.39 16.43
N PHE A 272 -1.73 -1.56 15.11
CA PHE A 272 -0.47 -1.35 14.40
C PHE A 272 -0.06 0.14 14.39
N ARG A 273 -1.01 1.05 14.20
CA ARG A 273 -0.74 2.49 14.22
C ARG A 273 -0.27 2.95 15.61
N GLN A 274 -0.87 2.43 16.68
CA GLN A 274 -0.41 2.67 18.05
C GLN A 274 1.03 2.18 18.25
N TRP A 275 1.31 0.94 17.85
CA TRP A 275 2.65 0.36 17.92
C TRP A 275 3.69 1.18 17.14
N LYS A 276 3.36 1.67 15.93
CA LYS A 276 4.26 2.54 15.16
C LYS A 276 4.57 3.85 15.89
N ALA A 277 3.58 4.45 16.54
CA ALA A 277 3.77 5.68 17.32
C ALA A 277 4.67 5.44 18.56
N GLU A 278 4.48 4.33 19.25
CA GLU A 278 5.32 3.91 20.38
C GLU A 278 6.78 3.66 19.95
N LEU A 279 6.97 2.95 18.82
CA LEU A 279 8.29 2.69 18.26
C LEU A 279 9.00 3.99 17.86
N ALA A 280 8.32 4.90 17.17
CA ALA A 280 8.89 6.19 16.78
C ALA A 280 9.31 7.03 17.98
N LYS A 281 8.53 6.98 19.08
CA LYS A 281 8.89 7.65 20.35
C LYS A 281 10.15 7.02 20.96
N ALA A 282 10.21 5.70 21.06
CA ALA A 282 11.37 4.98 21.58
C ALA A 282 12.65 5.25 20.77
N GLU A 283 12.55 5.31 19.44
CA GLU A 283 13.67 5.64 18.54
C GLU A 283 14.14 7.10 18.77
N ALA A 284 13.22 8.05 18.98
CA ALA A 284 13.57 9.43 19.28
C ALA A 284 14.27 9.57 20.64
N ASP A 285 13.79 8.88 21.68
CA ASP A 285 14.36 8.88 23.03
C ASP A 285 15.77 8.24 23.07
N THR A 286 16.10 7.35 22.13
CA THR A 286 17.45 6.73 22.03
C THR A 286 18.43 7.52 21.18
N ALA A 287 17.97 8.49 20.40
CA ALA A 287 18.80 9.32 19.52
C ALA A 287 19.22 10.67 20.15
N GLY A 288 18.66 11.04 21.32
CA GLY A 288 18.99 12.23 22.13
C GLY A 288 19.88 11.89 23.29
#